data_ebe1d5d9ebecd3ea1beffd42b34c0d38
#
_entry.id   ebe1d5d9ebecd3ea1beffd42b34c0d38
#
_cell.length_a   1.000
_cell.length_b   1.000
_cell.length_c   1.000
_cell.angle_alpha   90.00
_cell.angle_beta   90.00
_cell.angle_gamma   90.00
#
_symmetry.space_group_name_H-M   'P 1'
#
loop_
_entity.id
_entity.type
_entity.pdbx_description
1 polymer ?
#
loop_
_entity_poly.entity_id
_entity_poly.type
_entity_poly.pdbx_seq_one_letter_code
_entity_poly.pdbx_strand_id
1 'polypeptide(L)'
;EVTDAVRPYNVRMFIGGHYHSNRNQRYDGIPGILMRSNLRDKDGKQGYGVYEVTEDSIKVYCQRVGEQPVQWAEFSLTESYYDRNGKADKYPDFSVNKEFSKVKEQWIVQTGVGIYCSPAVEGDKVFVGDDMGYLTAYSLKNGKKLWKL
;
A
#
# COMPACT_ATOMS: atom_id res chain seq x y z
N GLU A 1 -7.64 -1.52 -13.04
CA GLU A 1 -6.65 -2.06 -12.11
C GLU A 1 -5.25 -1.54 -12.45
N VAL A 2 -4.36 -1.41 -11.43
CA VAL A 2 -3.00 -0.86 -11.64
C VAL A 2 -2.21 -1.74 -12.60
N THR A 3 -2.23 -3.05 -12.39
CA THR A 3 -1.50 -4.02 -13.24
C THR A 3 -1.93 -3.96 -14.70
N ASP A 4 -3.23 -3.82 -14.99
CA ASP A 4 -3.70 -3.66 -16.37
C ASP A 4 -3.27 -2.34 -16.99
N ALA A 5 -3.28 -1.26 -16.21
CA ALA A 5 -2.87 0.06 -16.70
C ALA A 5 -1.38 0.10 -17.11
N VAL A 6 -0.53 -0.62 -16.39
CA VAL A 6 0.92 -0.63 -16.64
C VAL A 6 1.38 -1.77 -17.56
N ARG A 7 0.55 -2.80 -17.77
CA ARG A 7 0.89 -4.00 -18.55
C ARG A 7 1.35 -3.72 -19.99
N PRO A 8 0.78 -2.78 -20.76
CA PRO A 8 1.26 -2.47 -22.10
C PRO A 8 2.68 -1.90 -22.15
N TYR A 9 3.15 -1.39 -21.01
CA TYR A 9 4.49 -0.81 -20.88
C TYR A 9 5.50 -1.87 -20.46
N ASN A 10 6.78 -1.56 -20.66
CA ASN A 10 7.87 -2.48 -20.32
C ASN A 10 8.21 -2.41 -18.82
N VAL A 11 7.22 -2.65 -17.96
CA VAL A 11 7.42 -2.68 -16.51
C VAL A 11 8.16 -3.96 -16.14
N ARG A 12 9.31 -3.82 -15.50
CA ARG A 12 10.17 -4.94 -15.13
C ARG A 12 9.97 -5.38 -13.69
N MET A 13 9.63 -4.45 -12.81
CA MET A 13 9.43 -4.73 -11.39
C MET A 13 8.62 -3.63 -10.71
N PHE A 14 7.84 -4.02 -9.71
CA PHE A 14 7.30 -3.11 -8.70
C PHE A 14 8.20 -3.10 -7.48
N ILE A 15 8.45 -1.93 -6.93
CA ILE A 15 9.19 -1.75 -5.68
C ILE A 15 8.26 -1.07 -4.68
N GLY A 16 8.14 -1.65 -3.50
CA GLY A 16 7.27 -1.14 -2.44
C GLY A 16 7.83 -1.39 -1.05
N GLY A 17 7.08 -0.96 -0.06
CA GLY A 17 7.38 -1.12 1.35
C GLY A 17 6.16 -1.54 2.16
N HIS A 18 5.94 -0.89 3.31
CA HIS A 18 4.81 -1.03 4.23
C HIS A 18 4.89 -2.24 5.18
N TYR A 19 5.24 -3.43 4.71
CA TYR A 19 5.24 -4.64 5.55
C TYR A 19 6.45 -4.77 6.51
N HIS A 20 7.40 -3.85 6.43
CA HIS A 20 8.63 -3.84 7.25
C HIS A 20 9.45 -5.14 7.16
N SER A 21 9.26 -5.91 6.09
CA SER A 21 9.97 -7.16 5.83
C SER A 21 10.25 -7.33 4.35
N ASN A 22 11.34 -8.01 4.03
CA ASN A 22 11.67 -8.35 2.64
C ASN A 22 10.69 -9.40 2.12
N ARG A 23 10.04 -9.11 0.99
CA ARG A 23 9.15 -10.04 0.30
C ARG A 23 9.38 -9.99 -1.20
N ASN A 24 9.45 -11.16 -1.80
CA ASN A 24 9.44 -11.36 -3.23
C ASN A 24 8.08 -11.94 -3.61
N GLN A 25 7.37 -11.29 -4.51
CA GLN A 25 6.03 -11.70 -4.94
C GLN A 25 5.79 -11.29 -6.39
N ARG A 26 4.64 -11.67 -6.93
CA ARG A 26 4.24 -11.29 -8.29
C ARG A 26 2.86 -10.66 -8.27
N TYR A 27 2.71 -9.63 -9.09
CA TYR A 27 1.46 -8.93 -9.33
C TYR A 27 1.06 -9.21 -10.78
N ASP A 28 0.20 -10.19 -10.99
CA ASP A 28 -0.22 -10.66 -12.33
C ASP A 28 0.97 -10.95 -13.27
N GLY A 29 1.95 -11.67 -12.76
CA GLY A 29 3.18 -12.02 -13.45
C GLY A 29 4.31 -10.99 -13.34
N ILE A 30 4.03 -9.72 -13.09
CA ILE A 30 5.05 -8.68 -12.92
C ILE A 30 5.78 -8.90 -11.59
N PRO A 31 7.12 -9.02 -11.58
CA PRO A 31 7.88 -9.16 -10.36
C PRO A 31 7.65 -8.00 -9.39
N GLY A 32 7.61 -8.29 -8.10
CA GLY A 32 7.46 -7.28 -7.06
C GLY A 32 8.32 -7.53 -5.85
N ILE A 33 8.98 -6.50 -5.40
CA ILE A 33 9.81 -6.50 -4.20
C ILE A 33 9.18 -5.55 -3.18
N LEU A 34 8.89 -6.09 -2.00
CA LEU A 34 8.64 -5.26 -0.83
C LEU A 34 9.89 -5.29 0.04
N MET A 35 10.40 -4.11 0.34
CA MET A 35 11.58 -3.96 1.16
C MET A 35 11.22 -3.77 2.63
N ARG A 36 12.10 -4.26 3.48
CA ARG A 36 12.04 -3.94 4.89
C ARG A 36 12.12 -2.43 5.13
N SER A 37 11.57 -1.99 6.25
CA SER A 37 11.72 -0.63 6.74
C SER A 37 13.18 -0.34 7.12
N ASN A 38 13.58 0.93 7.07
CA ASN A 38 14.83 1.40 7.66
C ASN A 38 14.74 1.52 9.20
N LEU A 39 13.59 1.27 9.80
CA LEU A 39 13.41 1.21 11.23
C LEU A 39 14.15 -0.01 11.83
N ARG A 40 14.40 0.04 13.13
CA ARG A 40 14.97 -1.08 13.86
C ARG A 40 14.03 -2.28 13.81
N ASP A 41 14.60 -3.42 13.55
CA ASP A 41 13.92 -4.70 13.61
C ASP A 41 13.97 -5.28 15.03
N LYS A 42 13.40 -6.48 15.22
CA LYS A 42 13.41 -7.19 16.52
C LYS A 42 14.82 -7.42 17.07
N ASP A 43 15.82 -7.51 16.20
CA ASP A 43 17.24 -7.60 16.57
C ASP A 43 17.92 -6.25 16.80
N GLY A 44 17.16 -5.15 16.79
CA GLY A 44 17.66 -3.80 17.02
C GLY A 44 18.40 -3.16 15.85
N LYS A 45 18.54 -3.86 14.72
CA LYS A 45 19.30 -3.37 13.56
C LYS A 45 18.42 -2.70 12.52
N GLN A 46 18.89 -1.58 12.02
CA GLN A 46 18.34 -0.87 10.87
C GLN A 46 18.84 -1.47 9.56
N GLY A 47 18.23 -1.10 8.44
CA GLY A 47 18.69 -1.52 7.12
C GLY A 47 17.87 -0.92 6.00
N TYR A 48 18.36 -1.12 4.78
CA TYR A 48 17.73 -0.61 3.54
C TYR A 48 17.98 -1.57 2.38
N GLY A 49 17.27 -1.36 1.28
CA GLY A 49 17.48 -2.11 0.05
C GLY A 49 18.45 -1.40 -0.89
N VAL A 50 19.27 -2.18 -1.55
CA VAL A 50 20.12 -1.72 -2.65
C VAL A 50 19.74 -2.50 -3.90
N TYR A 51 19.57 -1.80 -5.00
CA TYR A 51 19.22 -2.37 -6.30
C TYR A 51 20.37 -2.10 -7.26
N GLU A 52 21.00 -3.15 -7.72
CA GLU A 52 22.00 -3.11 -8.78
C GLU A 52 21.31 -3.45 -10.11
N VAL A 53 21.28 -2.51 -11.03
CA VAL A 53 20.66 -2.69 -12.33
C VAL A 53 21.77 -2.76 -13.38
N THR A 54 21.81 -3.89 -14.08
CA THR A 54 22.72 -4.13 -15.23
C THR A 54 21.93 -4.13 -16.53
N GLU A 55 22.57 -4.44 -17.65
CA GLU A 55 21.88 -4.62 -18.93
C GLU A 55 20.95 -5.85 -18.91
N ASP A 56 21.29 -6.88 -18.11
CA ASP A 56 20.64 -8.20 -18.13
C ASP A 56 19.77 -8.48 -16.93
N SER A 57 20.02 -7.84 -15.80
CA SER A 57 19.36 -8.19 -14.53
C SER A 57 19.21 -7.03 -13.56
N ILE A 58 18.30 -7.24 -12.60
CA ILE A 58 18.18 -6.43 -11.38
C ILE A 58 18.51 -7.35 -10.21
N LYS A 59 19.58 -7.06 -9.48
CA LYS A 59 19.94 -7.73 -8.23
C LYS A 59 19.49 -6.90 -7.04
N VAL A 60 18.91 -7.57 -6.06
CA VAL A 60 18.34 -6.93 -4.88
C VAL A 60 19.09 -7.38 -3.63
N TYR A 61 19.66 -6.43 -2.93
CA TYR A 61 20.42 -6.65 -1.71
C TYR A 61 19.70 -6.05 -0.50
N CYS A 62 19.84 -6.70 0.63
CA CYS A 62 19.51 -6.15 1.93
C CYS A 62 20.83 -5.70 2.59
N GLN A 63 20.94 -4.41 2.86
CA GLN A 63 22.04 -3.83 3.61
C GLN A 63 21.57 -3.57 5.03
N ARG A 64 22.18 -4.20 6.01
CA ARG A 64 21.96 -3.94 7.43
C ARG A 64 23.12 -3.15 8.00
N VAL A 65 22.83 -2.27 8.96
CA VAL A 65 23.88 -1.47 9.59
C VAL A 65 24.89 -2.37 10.29
N GLY A 66 26.17 -2.21 9.94
CA GLY A 66 27.28 -2.98 10.46
C GLY A 66 27.45 -4.37 9.84
N GLU A 67 26.71 -4.72 8.80
CA GLU A 67 26.83 -5.99 8.08
C GLU A 67 27.19 -5.78 6.62
N GLN A 68 27.67 -6.83 5.95
CA GLN A 68 27.86 -6.81 4.50
C GLN A 68 26.50 -6.92 3.79
N PRO A 69 26.34 -6.33 2.58
CA PRO A 69 25.14 -6.49 1.79
C PRO A 69 24.91 -7.98 1.47
N VAL A 70 23.66 -8.42 1.59
CA VAL A 70 23.26 -9.79 1.25
C VAL A 70 22.29 -9.73 0.06
N GLN A 71 22.67 -10.33 -1.06
CA GLN A 71 21.76 -10.53 -2.18
C GLN A 71 20.69 -11.56 -1.79
N TRP A 72 19.43 -11.23 -2.04
CA TRP A 72 18.29 -12.10 -1.70
C TRP A 72 17.28 -12.27 -2.82
N ALA A 73 17.39 -11.49 -3.90
CA ALA A 73 16.58 -11.66 -5.10
C ALA A 73 17.36 -11.22 -6.34
N GLU A 74 16.99 -11.78 -7.48
CA GLU A 74 17.48 -11.39 -8.80
C GLU A 74 16.38 -11.59 -9.84
N PHE A 75 16.28 -10.67 -10.81
CA PHE A 75 15.30 -10.70 -11.89
C PHE A 75 15.99 -10.41 -13.21
N SER A 76 15.71 -11.25 -14.20
CA SER A 76 16.17 -11.01 -15.56
C SER A 76 15.50 -9.78 -16.19
N LEU A 77 16.25 -8.99 -16.92
CA LEU A 77 15.73 -7.91 -17.76
C LEU A 77 15.55 -8.35 -19.22
N THR A 78 16.05 -9.53 -19.58
CA THR A 78 15.93 -10.10 -20.94
C THR A 78 14.70 -10.98 -21.08
N GLU A 79 14.22 -11.58 -19.99
CA GLU A 79 13.02 -12.41 -19.97
C GLU A 79 11.74 -11.58 -19.87
N SER A 80 10.66 -12.07 -20.49
CA SER A 80 9.31 -11.53 -20.28
C SER A 80 8.60 -12.33 -19.22
N TYR A 81 8.18 -11.69 -18.15
CA TYR A 81 7.49 -12.33 -17.04
C TYR A 81 5.96 -12.34 -17.17
N TYR A 82 5.40 -11.61 -18.14
CA TYR A 82 3.98 -11.48 -18.37
C TYR A 82 3.67 -11.12 -19.82
N ASP A 83 2.46 -11.46 -20.26
CA ASP A 83 1.94 -11.02 -21.55
C ASP A 83 1.53 -9.54 -21.49
N ARG A 84 2.17 -8.68 -22.27
CA ARG A 84 1.89 -7.24 -22.32
C ARG A 84 0.52 -6.91 -22.92
N ASN A 85 -0.06 -7.82 -23.72
CA ASN A 85 -1.38 -7.69 -24.31
C ASN A 85 -2.45 -8.45 -23.50
N GLY A 86 -2.05 -9.16 -22.46
CA GLY A 86 -2.93 -9.91 -21.58
C GLY A 86 -3.71 -9.02 -20.62
N LYS A 87 -4.50 -9.68 -19.79
CA LYS A 87 -5.23 -9.04 -18.67
C LYS A 87 -4.83 -9.70 -17.37
N ALA A 88 -5.10 -9.05 -16.25
CA ALA A 88 -4.94 -9.65 -14.94
C ALA A 88 -5.75 -10.93 -14.81
N ASP A 89 -5.16 -11.96 -14.21
CA ASP A 89 -5.81 -13.26 -14.03
C ASP A 89 -6.97 -13.20 -13.02
N LYS A 90 -6.84 -12.30 -12.06
CA LYS A 90 -7.80 -12.16 -10.97
C LYS A 90 -8.12 -10.70 -10.68
N TYR A 91 -9.39 -10.39 -10.64
CA TYR A 91 -9.91 -9.12 -10.16
C TYR A 91 -10.56 -9.32 -8.79
N PRO A 92 -10.46 -8.34 -7.88
CA PRO A 92 -11.24 -8.38 -6.66
C PRO A 92 -12.73 -8.54 -6.96
N ASP A 93 -13.40 -9.40 -6.22
CA ASP A 93 -14.85 -9.52 -6.29
C ASP A 93 -15.52 -8.42 -5.48
N PHE A 94 -16.12 -7.47 -6.18
CA PHE A 94 -16.88 -6.37 -5.60
C PHE A 94 -18.39 -6.62 -5.60
N SER A 95 -18.84 -7.86 -5.82
CA SER A 95 -20.28 -8.19 -5.91
C SER A 95 -21.04 -7.82 -4.63
N VAL A 96 -20.39 -7.85 -3.47
CA VAL A 96 -20.94 -7.40 -2.18
C VAL A 96 -21.43 -5.96 -2.24
N ASN A 97 -20.86 -5.10 -3.08
CA ASN A 97 -21.31 -3.72 -3.23
C ASN A 97 -22.74 -3.61 -3.78
N LYS A 98 -23.26 -4.66 -4.45
CA LYS A 98 -24.64 -4.69 -4.93
C LYS A 98 -25.65 -4.74 -3.79
N GLU A 99 -25.28 -5.33 -2.66
CA GLU A 99 -26.11 -5.39 -1.45
C GLU A 99 -26.31 -3.98 -0.87
N PHE A 100 -25.32 -3.11 -1.09
CA PHE A 100 -25.31 -1.73 -0.61
C PHE A 100 -25.65 -0.70 -1.68
N SER A 101 -26.20 -1.13 -2.82
CA SER A 101 -26.53 -0.24 -3.95
C SER A 101 -27.51 0.87 -3.61
N LYS A 102 -28.29 0.73 -2.53
CA LYS A 102 -29.25 1.74 -2.03
C LYS A 102 -28.62 2.69 -1.00
N VAL A 103 -27.41 2.42 -0.53
CA VAL A 103 -26.70 3.30 0.39
C VAL A 103 -26.32 4.58 -0.35
N LYS A 104 -26.70 5.72 0.20
CA LYS A 104 -26.41 7.04 -0.34
C LYS A 104 -25.57 7.82 0.64
N GLU A 105 -24.66 8.60 0.08
CA GLU A 105 -23.95 9.60 0.86
C GLU A 105 -24.96 10.57 1.50
N GLN A 106 -24.81 10.79 2.79
CA GLN A 106 -25.65 11.70 3.55
C GLN A 106 -24.98 13.06 3.70
N TRP A 107 -23.68 13.06 3.93
CA TRP A 107 -22.85 14.25 4.01
C TRP A 107 -21.36 13.88 3.93
N ILE A 108 -20.52 14.82 3.55
CA ILE A 108 -19.06 14.72 3.55
C ILE A 108 -18.46 15.86 4.37
N VAL A 109 -17.40 15.56 5.11
CA VAL A 109 -16.57 16.56 5.77
C VAL A 109 -15.13 16.40 5.32
N GLN A 110 -14.55 17.45 4.76
CA GLN A 110 -13.13 17.51 4.43
C GLN A 110 -12.36 17.98 5.67
N THR A 111 -11.52 17.09 6.22
CA THR A 111 -10.77 17.36 7.46
C THR A 111 -9.44 18.04 7.20
N GLY A 112 -8.86 17.86 6.01
CA GLY A 112 -7.52 18.34 5.65
C GLY A 112 -6.38 17.56 6.31
N VAL A 113 -6.68 16.47 7.05
CA VAL A 113 -5.73 15.62 7.77
C VAL A 113 -6.09 14.15 7.57
N GLY A 114 -5.12 13.26 7.80
CA GLY A 114 -5.33 11.81 7.66
C GLY A 114 -6.24 11.25 8.77
N ILE A 115 -7.11 10.31 8.40
CA ILE A 115 -7.95 9.56 9.32
C ILE A 115 -7.66 8.09 9.12
N TYR A 116 -7.12 7.43 10.13
CA TYR A 116 -6.73 6.01 10.11
C TYR A 116 -7.56 5.15 11.07
N CYS A 117 -8.41 5.77 11.86
CA CYS A 117 -9.29 5.06 12.78
C CYS A 117 -10.68 4.82 12.17
N SER A 118 -11.38 3.81 12.66
CA SER A 118 -12.82 3.67 12.39
C SER A 118 -13.60 4.71 13.19
N PRO A 119 -14.52 5.44 12.57
CA PRO A 119 -15.43 6.32 13.31
C PRO A 119 -16.28 5.54 14.31
N ALA A 120 -16.55 6.16 15.45
CA ALA A 120 -17.50 5.64 16.43
C ALA A 120 -18.79 6.47 16.40
N VAL A 121 -19.95 5.81 16.62
CA VAL A 121 -21.25 6.48 16.63
C VAL A 121 -21.90 6.24 18.00
N GLU A 122 -22.34 7.32 18.63
CA GLU A 122 -23.10 7.29 19.88
C GLU A 122 -24.18 8.36 19.84
N GLY A 123 -25.42 7.94 19.99
CA GLY A 123 -26.58 8.81 19.89
C GLY A 123 -26.65 9.55 18.55
N ASP A 124 -26.64 10.87 18.59
CA ASP A 124 -26.68 11.76 17.41
C ASP A 124 -25.30 12.25 16.95
N LYS A 125 -24.22 11.60 17.40
CA LYS A 125 -22.84 12.04 17.18
C LYS A 125 -21.99 10.98 16.49
N VAL A 126 -21.06 11.45 15.68
CA VAL A 126 -19.97 10.66 15.10
C VAL A 126 -18.65 11.19 15.63
N PHE A 127 -17.82 10.31 16.19
CA PHE A 127 -16.51 10.63 16.74
C PHE A 127 -15.41 10.12 15.82
N VAL A 128 -14.44 10.97 15.54
CA VAL A 128 -13.34 10.66 14.62
C VAL A 128 -12.03 11.15 15.22
N GLY A 129 -11.05 10.24 15.35
CA GLY A 129 -9.68 10.59 15.66
C GLY A 129 -8.89 10.88 14.39
N ASP A 130 -7.96 11.81 14.44
CA ASP A 130 -7.10 12.16 13.31
C ASP A 130 -5.61 11.92 13.63
N ASP A 131 -4.76 11.98 12.59
CA ASP A 131 -3.31 11.73 12.69
C ASP A 131 -2.54 12.88 13.37
N MET A 132 -3.22 14.00 13.63
CA MET A 132 -2.67 15.11 14.41
C MET A 132 -2.94 14.95 15.93
N GLY A 133 -3.58 13.85 16.32
CA GLY A 133 -3.87 13.54 17.71
C GLY A 133 -5.16 14.18 18.25
N TYR A 134 -6.02 14.68 17.39
CA TYR A 134 -7.28 15.26 17.82
C TYR A 134 -8.43 14.26 17.73
N LEU A 135 -9.40 14.42 18.63
CA LEU A 135 -10.71 13.77 18.60
C LEU A 135 -11.78 14.81 18.26
N THR A 136 -12.51 14.59 17.19
CA THR A 136 -13.55 15.50 16.74
C THR A 136 -14.92 14.83 16.79
N ALA A 137 -15.93 15.53 17.31
CA ALA A 137 -17.33 15.10 17.23
C ALA A 137 -18.09 15.89 16.18
N TYR A 138 -18.86 15.16 15.37
CA TYR A 138 -19.73 15.69 14.33
C TYR A 138 -21.18 15.28 14.59
N SER A 139 -22.12 16.11 14.16
CA SER A 139 -23.53 15.73 14.14
C SER A 139 -23.77 14.61 13.12
N LEU A 140 -24.37 13.50 13.56
CA LEU A 140 -24.76 12.40 12.70
C LEU A 140 -25.74 12.84 11.59
N LYS A 141 -26.58 13.83 11.87
CA LYS A 141 -27.61 14.31 10.95
C LYS A 141 -27.03 15.03 9.72
N ASN A 142 -25.98 15.85 9.89
CA ASN A 142 -25.56 16.77 8.83
C ASN A 142 -24.04 17.02 8.76
N GLY A 143 -23.22 16.28 9.51
CA GLY A 143 -21.79 16.43 9.53
C GLY A 143 -21.25 17.72 10.15
N LYS A 144 -22.10 18.54 10.77
CA LYS A 144 -21.65 19.76 11.44
C LYS A 144 -20.71 19.41 12.59
N LYS A 145 -19.52 20.01 12.60
CA LYS A 145 -18.60 19.87 13.72
C LYS A 145 -19.21 20.45 15.00
N LEU A 146 -19.23 19.64 16.06
CA LEU A 146 -19.77 20.01 17.37
C LEU A 146 -18.66 20.51 18.29
N TRP A 147 -17.56 19.75 18.35
CA TRP A 147 -16.38 20.11 19.12
C TRP A 147 -15.14 19.34 18.63
N LYS A 148 -13.96 19.77 19.05
CA LYS A 148 -12.66 19.14 18.79
C LYS A 148 -11.79 19.25 20.05
N LEU A 149 -11.17 18.17 20.45
CA LEU A 149 -10.20 18.05 21.54
C LEU A 149 -8.82 17.72 20.99
#